data_4cdbc88654bf8e0a55db0775b4bf2f0c
#
_entry.id   4cdbc88654bf8e0a55db0775b4bf2f0c
#
_cell.length_a   1.000
_cell.length_b   1.000
_cell.length_c   1.000
_cell.angle_alpha   90.00
_cell.angle_beta   90.00
_cell.angle_gamma   90.00
#
_symmetry.space_group_name_H-M   'P 1'
#
loop_
_entity.id
_entity.type
_entity.pdbx_description
1 polymer ?
#
loop_
_entity_poly.entity_id
_entity_poly.type
_entity_poly.pdbx_seq_one_letter_code
_entity_poly.pdbx_strand_id
1 'polypeptide(L)'
;MAKDRIDRDDEDLVRLYLSDIGQYTLLTKDDEVRLAQTIEEGREAKDELEASEVNKKLKLTPSRKQALKRAQHRGDQAERDFVQSNLRLVVSIAKKYQASGLPLLDLIQEGNLGLMHAVEKFDWRKGFKFSTYATWWIRQAITRGIANTGRTIRLPVHAGDTLARVQKAQSRLELKFGRPPTIKELCEECEMPEDKLIEALRFRSEPISLSEPLREDGDAELGDVVEDRSAASPFDVAAVKMMPAAIEKLLQPLDEREQKILRMRFGLDGAGEIRTLEDVGAEMNLTRERIRQIEARAMSKLRHPSSDTGARDLLTL
;
A
#
# COMPACT_ATOMS: atom_id res chain seq x y z
N MET A 1 27.84 -5.73 -8.09
CA MET A 1 28.10 -4.51 -8.91
C MET A 1 26.97 -3.48 -8.88
N ALA A 2 25.68 -3.80 -9.13
CA ALA A 2 24.61 -2.82 -9.04
C ALA A 2 24.30 -2.42 -7.58
N LYS A 3 24.25 -3.36 -6.65
CA LYS A 3 24.02 -3.13 -5.21
C LYS A 3 25.12 -2.27 -4.58
N ASP A 4 26.40 -2.53 -4.92
CA ASP A 4 27.55 -1.74 -4.44
C ASP A 4 27.56 -0.30 -4.96
N ARG A 5 26.95 -0.02 -6.12
CA ARG A 5 26.76 1.35 -6.63
C ARG A 5 25.68 2.10 -5.88
N ILE A 6 24.55 1.46 -5.63
CA ILE A 6 23.41 2.06 -4.91
C ILE A 6 23.85 2.40 -3.48
N ASP A 7 24.55 1.49 -2.79
CA ASP A 7 25.05 1.72 -1.43
C ASP A 7 26.05 2.88 -1.37
N ARG A 8 26.90 3.08 -2.40
CA ARG A 8 27.84 4.21 -2.48
C ARG A 8 27.14 5.55 -2.72
N ASP A 9 26.18 5.58 -3.63
CA ASP A 9 25.40 6.78 -3.92
C ASP A 9 24.61 7.24 -2.67
N ASP A 10 24.05 6.29 -1.91
CA ASP A 10 23.35 6.59 -0.65
C ASP A 10 24.30 7.12 0.44
N GLU A 11 25.51 6.56 0.55
CA GLU A 11 26.53 7.07 1.50
C GLU A 11 26.96 8.49 1.13
N ASP A 12 27.14 8.80 -0.13
CA ASP A 12 27.54 10.13 -0.57
C ASP A 12 26.43 11.17 -0.34
N LEU A 13 25.16 10.79 -0.53
CA LEU A 13 23.99 11.63 -0.22
C LEU A 13 23.89 11.91 1.29
N VAL A 14 24.13 10.90 2.12
CA VAL A 14 24.16 11.08 3.59
C VAL A 14 25.27 12.04 4.00
N ARG A 15 26.47 11.90 3.42
CA ARG A 15 27.61 12.80 3.71
C ARG A 15 27.30 14.24 3.31
N LEU A 16 26.72 14.44 2.13
CA LEU A 16 26.30 15.76 1.66
C LEU A 16 25.29 16.39 2.62
N TYR A 17 24.25 15.66 2.99
CA TYR A 17 23.25 16.13 3.94
C TYR A 17 23.88 16.50 5.30
N LEU A 18 24.77 15.65 5.84
CA LEU A 18 25.45 15.93 7.10
C LEU A 18 26.36 17.16 7.04
N SER A 19 27.01 17.40 5.89
CA SER A 19 27.80 18.61 5.65
C SER A 19 26.91 19.86 5.65
N ASP A 20 25.76 19.80 4.99
CA ASP A 20 24.82 20.93 4.89
C ASP A 20 24.23 21.30 6.25
N ILE A 21 23.76 20.33 7.02
CA ILE A 21 23.21 20.60 8.35
C ILE A 21 24.28 21.02 9.38
N GLY A 22 25.55 20.71 9.09
CA GLY A 22 26.68 21.11 9.91
C GLY A 22 26.97 22.62 9.89
N GLN A 23 26.50 23.35 8.89
CA GLN A 23 26.70 24.79 8.74
C GLN A 23 25.85 25.62 9.71
N TYR A 24 24.76 25.05 10.23
CA TYR A 24 23.87 25.76 11.15
C TYR A 24 24.38 25.72 12.58
N THR A 25 24.37 26.86 13.26
CA THR A 25 24.82 26.99 14.65
C THR A 25 23.82 26.35 15.61
N LEU A 26 24.31 25.77 16.70
CA LEU A 26 23.45 25.25 17.75
C LEU A 26 22.85 26.41 18.56
N LEU A 27 21.56 26.28 18.90
CA LEU A 27 20.83 27.27 19.65
C LEU A 27 21.13 27.16 21.16
N THR A 28 21.26 28.32 21.81
CA THR A 28 21.22 28.42 23.28
C THR A 28 19.75 28.42 23.75
N LYS A 29 19.51 28.24 25.06
CA LYS A 29 18.18 28.30 25.65
C LYS A 29 17.49 29.66 25.40
N ASP A 30 18.28 30.75 25.44
CA ASP A 30 17.73 32.09 25.20
C ASP A 30 17.39 32.31 23.73
N ASP A 31 18.15 31.71 22.81
CA ASP A 31 17.82 31.72 21.39
C ASP A 31 16.53 30.92 21.10
N GLU A 32 16.34 29.74 21.73
CA GLU A 32 15.11 28.95 21.62
C GLU A 32 13.88 29.79 22.02
N VAL A 33 13.96 30.54 23.13
CA VAL A 33 12.89 31.41 23.61
C VAL A 33 12.64 32.56 22.64
N ARG A 34 13.69 33.25 22.20
CA ARG A 34 13.59 34.39 21.27
C ARG A 34 12.96 33.99 19.94
N LEU A 35 13.40 32.86 19.36
CA LEU A 35 12.82 32.36 18.10
C LEU A 35 11.37 31.94 18.29
N ALA A 36 11.04 31.25 19.38
CA ALA A 36 9.67 30.84 19.68
C ALA A 36 8.73 32.04 19.84
N GLN A 37 9.16 33.12 20.50
CA GLN A 37 8.39 34.37 20.59
C GLN A 37 8.16 35.00 19.22
N THR A 38 9.21 35.07 18.38
CA THR A 38 9.10 35.62 17.03
C THR A 38 8.15 34.81 16.14
N ILE A 39 8.16 33.48 16.28
CA ILE A 39 7.21 32.58 15.59
C ILE A 39 5.78 32.82 16.05
N GLU A 40 5.56 32.97 17.35
CA GLU A 40 4.25 33.26 17.94
C GLU A 40 3.70 34.62 17.42
N GLU A 41 4.50 35.68 17.45
CA GLU A 41 4.14 36.99 16.87
C GLU A 41 3.81 36.90 15.38
N GLY A 42 4.56 36.07 14.62
CA GLY A 42 4.30 35.85 13.21
C GLY A 42 2.97 35.14 12.95
N ARG A 43 2.62 34.15 13.78
CA ARG A 43 1.32 33.44 13.70
C ARG A 43 0.15 34.36 14.05
N GLU A 44 0.25 35.12 15.15
CA GLU A 44 -0.77 36.12 15.51
C GLU A 44 -0.97 37.15 14.40
N ALA A 45 0.11 37.60 13.77
CA ALA A 45 0.05 38.51 12.63
C ALA A 45 -0.62 37.88 11.40
N LYS A 46 -0.39 36.61 11.13
CA LYS A 46 -1.04 35.84 10.06
C LYS A 46 -2.54 35.71 10.33
N ASP A 47 -2.93 35.34 11.54
CA ASP A 47 -4.32 35.15 11.93
C ASP A 47 -5.10 36.50 11.84
N GLU A 48 -4.47 37.64 12.26
CA GLU A 48 -5.05 38.98 12.12
C GLU A 48 -5.26 39.39 10.65
N LEU A 49 -4.30 39.02 9.76
CA LEU A 49 -4.42 39.24 8.32
C LEU A 49 -5.55 38.42 7.70
N GLU A 50 -5.62 37.12 8.01
CA GLU A 50 -6.67 36.22 7.53
C GLU A 50 -8.05 36.66 8.03
N ALA A 51 -8.17 37.01 9.31
CA ALA A 51 -9.40 37.54 9.90
C ALA A 51 -9.88 38.83 9.20
N SER A 52 -8.93 39.70 8.77
CA SER A 52 -9.26 40.95 8.05
C SER A 52 -9.72 40.69 6.61
N GLU A 53 -9.26 39.60 5.97
CA GLU A 53 -9.68 39.21 4.62
C GLU A 53 -11.08 38.57 4.61
N VAL A 54 -11.36 37.75 5.63
CA VAL A 54 -12.68 37.10 5.79
C VAL A 54 -13.75 38.13 6.25
N ASN A 55 -13.39 39.05 7.16
CA ASN A 55 -14.29 40.03 7.72
C ASN A 55 -14.04 41.42 7.12
N LYS A 56 -14.73 41.75 6.00
CA LYS A 56 -14.64 43.05 5.32
C LYS A 56 -14.94 44.28 6.23
N LYS A 57 -15.45 44.05 7.46
CA LYS A 57 -15.70 45.11 8.46
C LYS A 57 -14.44 45.51 9.24
N LEU A 58 -13.42 44.63 9.33
CA LEU A 58 -12.12 44.94 9.94
C LEU A 58 -11.19 45.57 8.87
N LYS A 59 -11.40 46.84 8.54
CA LYS A 59 -10.50 47.57 7.63
C LYS A 59 -9.19 47.89 8.35
N LEU A 60 -8.16 47.09 8.09
CA LEU A 60 -6.79 47.42 8.51
C LEU A 60 -6.26 48.60 7.72
N THR A 61 -5.57 49.53 8.42
CA THR A 61 -4.85 50.61 7.73
C THR A 61 -3.71 50.04 6.90
N PRO A 62 -3.34 50.64 5.74
CA PRO A 62 -2.24 50.14 4.90
C PRO A 62 -0.93 50.00 5.68
N SER A 63 -0.64 50.88 6.63
CA SER A 63 0.54 50.81 7.50
C SER A 63 0.48 49.60 8.42
N ARG A 64 -0.67 49.28 9.05
CA ARG A 64 -0.83 48.08 9.88
C ARG A 64 -0.71 46.80 9.08
N LYS A 65 -1.31 46.74 7.88
CA LYS A 65 -1.19 45.58 6.98
C LYS A 65 0.27 45.32 6.60
N GLN A 66 1.06 46.38 6.31
CA GLN A 66 2.48 46.23 5.99
C GLN A 66 3.30 45.75 7.22
N ALA A 67 2.97 46.27 8.42
CA ALA A 67 3.61 45.85 9.68
C ALA A 67 3.34 44.36 9.96
N LEU A 68 2.08 43.92 9.81
CA LEU A 68 1.71 42.49 9.99
C LEU A 68 2.40 41.56 8.96
N LYS A 69 2.48 41.95 7.69
CA LYS A 69 3.24 41.18 6.67
C LYS A 69 4.72 41.05 7.02
N ARG A 70 5.32 42.10 7.57
CA ARG A 70 6.71 42.04 8.02
C ARG A 70 6.88 41.14 9.26
N ALA A 71 5.91 41.15 10.19
CA ALA A 71 5.93 40.27 11.36
C ALA A 71 5.76 38.80 10.93
N GLN A 72 4.82 38.52 10.02
CA GLN A 72 4.63 37.19 9.44
C GLN A 72 5.93 36.69 8.79
N HIS A 73 6.56 37.48 7.92
CA HIS A 73 7.81 37.09 7.24
C HIS A 73 8.96 36.81 8.21
N ARG A 74 9.07 37.61 9.30
CA ARG A 74 10.04 37.35 10.36
C ARG A 74 9.74 36.06 11.11
N GLY A 75 8.44 35.78 11.36
CA GLY A 75 8.02 34.52 11.97
C GLY A 75 8.35 33.31 11.11
N ASP A 76 8.06 33.37 9.81
CA ASP A 76 8.40 32.30 8.86
C ASP A 76 9.91 32.07 8.76
N GLN A 77 10.71 33.14 8.82
CA GLN A 77 12.18 33.00 8.84
C GLN A 77 12.67 32.40 10.16
N ALA A 78 12.16 32.84 11.29
CA ALA A 78 12.50 32.31 12.60
C ALA A 78 12.11 30.82 12.73
N GLU A 79 11.02 30.38 12.13
CA GLU A 79 10.62 28.97 12.08
C GLU A 79 11.62 28.14 11.29
N ARG A 80 12.07 28.62 10.13
CA ARG A 80 13.12 27.97 9.32
C ARG A 80 14.43 27.86 10.09
N ASP A 81 14.88 28.94 10.70
CA ASP A 81 16.11 28.98 11.47
C ASP A 81 16.04 28.02 12.67
N PHE A 82 14.88 27.94 13.32
CA PHE A 82 14.67 27.05 14.45
C PHE A 82 14.71 25.58 14.03
N VAL A 83 14.07 25.21 12.89
CA VAL A 83 14.13 23.85 12.35
C VAL A 83 15.57 23.52 11.93
N GLN A 84 16.23 24.37 11.14
CA GLN A 84 17.55 24.12 10.59
C GLN A 84 18.61 23.89 11.69
N SER A 85 18.58 24.68 12.76
CA SER A 85 19.51 24.54 13.89
C SER A 85 19.30 23.25 14.70
N ASN A 86 18.14 22.57 14.55
CA ASN A 86 17.79 21.34 15.25
C ASN A 86 17.85 20.07 14.39
N LEU A 87 18.20 20.16 13.09
CA LEU A 87 18.30 18.98 12.21
C LEU A 87 19.30 17.92 12.73
N ARG A 88 20.37 18.36 13.38
CA ARG A 88 21.36 17.44 13.99
C ARG A 88 20.75 16.59 15.11
N LEU A 89 19.76 17.09 15.83
CA LEU A 89 19.02 16.32 16.84
C LEU A 89 18.26 15.16 16.16
N VAL A 90 17.61 15.43 15.04
CA VAL A 90 16.87 14.40 14.27
C VAL A 90 17.80 13.28 13.84
N VAL A 91 18.97 13.61 13.28
CA VAL A 91 19.97 12.60 12.87
C VAL A 91 20.41 11.73 14.04
N SER A 92 20.65 12.33 15.22
CA SER A 92 21.08 11.60 16.43
C SER A 92 20.05 10.57 16.91
N ILE A 93 18.75 10.85 16.64
CA ILE A 93 17.65 9.96 16.98
C ILE A 93 17.46 8.92 15.88
N ALA A 94 17.42 9.34 14.59
CA ALA A 94 17.20 8.47 13.43
C ALA A 94 18.27 7.34 13.34
N LYS A 95 19.52 7.63 13.66
CA LYS A 95 20.59 6.62 13.72
C LYS A 95 20.28 5.41 14.60
N LYS A 96 19.45 5.57 15.64
CA LYS A 96 19.04 4.46 16.52
C LYS A 96 18.05 3.51 15.89
N TYR A 97 17.46 3.89 14.76
CA TYR A 97 16.43 3.14 14.04
C TYR A 97 16.92 2.54 12.71
N GLN A 98 18.23 2.60 12.41
CA GLN A 98 18.80 2.06 11.17
C GLN A 98 18.52 0.56 10.95
N ALA A 99 18.37 -0.21 12.05
CA ALA A 99 18.04 -1.63 11.97
C ALA A 99 16.58 -1.91 11.56
N SER A 100 15.76 -0.88 11.30
CA SER A 100 14.34 -1.04 10.94
C SER A 100 14.08 -1.41 9.48
N GLY A 101 15.13 -1.51 8.65
CA GLY A 101 15.02 -1.83 7.22
C GLY A 101 14.79 -0.63 6.30
N LEU A 102 14.59 0.57 6.85
CA LEU A 102 14.48 1.81 6.06
C LEU A 102 15.84 2.49 5.89
N PRO A 103 16.13 3.11 4.72
CA PRO A 103 17.29 3.95 4.50
C PRO A 103 17.37 5.07 5.55
N LEU A 104 18.61 5.43 5.96
CA LEU A 104 18.83 6.45 6.99
C LEU A 104 18.22 7.81 6.59
N LEU A 105 18.31 8.19 5.31
CA LEU A 105 17.74 9.45 4.82
C LEU A 105 16.21 9.48 4.98
N ASP A 106 15.52 8.38 4.73
CA ASP A 106 14.08 8.30 4.90
C ASP A 106 13.67 8.43 6.37
N LEU A 107 14.43 7.77 7.27
CA LEU A 107 14.23 7.91 8.72
C LEU A 107 14.46 9.36 9.18
N ILE A 108 15.44 10.05 8.60
CA ILE A 108 15.70 11.47 8.87
C ILE A 108 14.54 12.33 8.39
N GLN A 109 14.00 12.09 7.18
CA GLN A 109 12.87 12.86 6.65
C GLN A 109 11.60 12.69 7.48
N GLU A 110 11.29 11.47 7.87
CA GLU A 110 10.19 11.22 8.82
C GLU A 110 10.42 11.95 10.15
N GLY A 111 11.66 11.91 10.65
CA GLY A 111 12.04 12.64 11.86
C GLY A 111 11.94 14.17 11.70
N ASN A 112 12.26 14.72 10.53
CA ASN A 112 12.13 16.13 10.22
C ASN A 112 10.66 16.59 10.25
N LEU A 113 9.71 15.75 9.78
CA LEU A 113 8.29 16.02 9.92
C LEU A 113 7.89 16.12 11.41
N GLY A 114 8.39 15.21 12.23
CA GLY A 114 8.21 15.27 13.68
C GLY A 114 8.83 16.51 14.33
N LEU A 115 10.00 16.94 13.87
CA LEU A 115 10.67 18.17 14.32
C LEU A 115 9.81 19.41 13.97
N MET A 116 9.33 19.54 12.73
CA MET A 116 8.48 20.66 12.33
C MET A 116 7.22 20.73 13.19
N HIS A 117 6.58 19.59 13.43
CA HIS A 117 5.42 19.53 14.32
C HIS A 117 5.78 19.92 15.78
N ALA A 118 6.97 19.56 16.26
CA ALA A 118 7.44 19.98 17.58
C ALA A 118 7.64 21.49 17.66
N VAL A 119 8.23 22.13 16.64
CA VAL A 119 8.40 23.59 16.56
C VAL A 119 7.04 24.28 16.52
N GLU A 120 6.09 23.75 15.79
CA GLU A 120 4.72 24.28 15.74
C GLU A 120 4.04 24.33 17.12
N LYS A 121 4.26 23.31 17.94
CA LYS A 121 3.58 23.10 19.24
C LYS A 121 4.40 23.47 20.46
N PHE A 122 5.60 24.00 20.26
CA PHE A 122 6.50 24.33 21.36
C PHE A 122 6.00 25.51 22.16
N ASP A 123 5.91 25.34 23.49
CA ASP A 123 5.57 26.37 24.46
C ASP A 123 6.77 26.72 25.33
N TRP A 124 7.44 27.85 24.99
CA TRP A 124 8.60 28.35 25.69
C TRP A 124 8.32 28.78 27.14
N ARG A 125 7.06 29.07 27.50
CA ARG A 125 6.65 29.49 28.85
C ARG A 125 6.82 28.40 29.90
N LYS A 126 6.86 27.12 29.45
CA LYS A 126 7.08 25.96 30.32
C LYS A 126 8.51 25.83 30.83
N GLY A 127 9.46 26.58 30.28
CA GLY A 127 10.83 26.65 30.77
C GLY A 127 11.72 25.42 30.50
N PHE A 128 11.19 24.37 29.84
CA PHE A 128 11.96 23.19 29.42
C PHE A 128 12.75 23.48 28.15
N LYS A 129 13.88 22.75 27.96
CA LYS A 129 14.63 22.78 26.69
C LYS A 129 13.78 22.21 25.56
N PHE A 130 13.88 22.83 24.39
CA PHE A 130 13.20 22.36 23.18
C PHE A 130 13.54 20.90 22.87
N SER A 131 14.80 20.49 22.97
CA SER A 131 15.25 19.12 22.69
C SER A 131 14.51 18.05 23.49
N THR A 132 14.09 18.33 24.73
CA THR A 132 13.33 17.40 25.58
C THR A 132 11.94 17.14 24.99
N TYR A 133 11.29 18.17 24.49
CA TYR A 133 9.97 18.09 23.88
C TYR A 133 10.03 17.50 22.47
N ALA A 134 10.96 17.99 21.63
CA ALA A 134 11.15 17.56 20.26
C ALA A 134 11.51 16.08 20.14
N THR A 135 12.32 15.54 21.06
CA THR A 135 12.70 14.12 21.05
C THR A 135 11.50 13.18 21.03
N TRP A 136 10.43 13.52 21.73
CA TRP A 136 9.18 12.73 21.75
C TRP A 136 8.51 12.72 20.38
N TRP A 137 8.35 13.90 19.77
CA TRP A 137 7.69 14.05 18.46
C TRP A 137 8.50 13.42 17.32
N ILE A 138 9.83 13.63 17.34
CA ILE A 138 10.75 13.04 16.37
C ILE A 138 10.66 11.50 16.43
N ARG A 139 10.73 10.94 17.64
CA ARG A 139 10.61 9.49 17.85
C ARG A 139 9.26 8.95 17.37
N GLN A 140 8.20 9.64 17.72
CA GLN A 140 6.84 9.26 17.31
C GLN A 140 6.68 9.27 15.78
N ALA A 141 7.20 10.31 15.11
CA ALA A 141 7.16 10.41 13.66
C ALA A 141 7.96 9.29 12.99
N ILE A 142 9.20 9.04 13.42
CA ILE A 142 10.04 7.96 12.90
C ILE A 142 9.36 6.60 13.09
N THR A 143 8.86 6.29 14.29
CA THR A 143 8.20 5.01 14.56
C THR A 143 6.95 4.84 13.71
N ARG A 144 6.17 5.90 13.53
CA ARG A 144 4.99 5.89 12.67
C ARG A 144 5.36 5.75 11.18
N GLY A 145 6.44 6.41 10.74
CA GLY A 145 7.00 6.27 9.40
C GLY A 145 7.39 4.82 9.12
N ILE A 146 8.15 4.20 10.03
CA ILE A 146 8.54 2.78 9.92
C ILE A 146 7.29 1.87 9.80
N ALA A 147 6.28 2.10 10.64
CA ALA A 147 5.03 1.31 10.58
C ALA A 147 4.28 1.48 9.26
N ASN A 148 4.38 2.66 8.62
CA ASN A 148 3.66 2.98 7.40
C ASN A 148 4.36 2.53 6.12
N THR A 149 5.69 2.60 6.07
CA THR A 149 6.50 2.44 4.85
C THR A 149 7.59 1.37 4.95
N GLY A 150 7.88 0.83 6.16
CA GLY A 150 8.94 -0.13 6.39
C GLY A 150 8.71 -1.52 5.79
N ARG A 151 7.54 -1.81 5.24
CA ARG A 151 7.21 -3.10 4.62
C ARG A 151 6.66 -2.91 3.21
N THR A 152 7.06 -3.80 2.30
CA THR A 152 6.53 -3.85 0.93
C THR A 152 5.01 -4.01 0.91
N ILE A 153 4.48 -4.90 1.76
CA ILE A 153 3.03 -5.03 2.00
C ILE A 153 2.72 -4.32 3.32
N ARG A 154 2.08 -3.15 3.21
CA ARG A 154 1.72 -2.31 4.36
C ARG A 154 0.81 -3.05 5.33
N LEU A 155 1.15 -3.03 6.62
CA LEU A 155 0.30 -3.53 7.70
C LEU A 155 -0.42 -2.37 8.42
N PRO A 156 -1.64 -2.61 8.93
CA PRO A 156 -2.25 -1.68 9.88
C PRO A 156 -1.38 -1.52 11.14
N VAL A 157 -1.35 -0.32 11.72
CA VAL A 157 -0.47 0.01 12.87
C VAL A 157 -0.68 -0.96 14.03
N HIS A 158 -1.95 -1.30 14.36
CA HIS A 158 -2.26 -2.21 15.46
C HIS A 158 -1.74 -3.65 15.23
N ALA A 159 -1.71 -4.10 13.96
CA ALA A 159 -1.14 -5.41 13.61
C ALA A 159 0.39 -5.39 13.75
N GLY A 160 1.03 -4.29 13.33
CA GLY A 160 2.45 -4.04 13.51
C GLY A 160 2.87 -4.02 14.99
N ASP A 161 2.10 -3.30 15.83
CA ASP A 161 2.34 -3.22 17.28
C ASP A 161 2.21 -4.60 17.94
N THR A 162 1.20 -5.38 17.53
CA THR A 162 1.02 -6.75 18.00
C THR A 162 2.19 -7.64 17.62
N LEU A 163 2.63 -7.58 16.35
CA LEU A 163 3.79 -8.32 15.86
C LEU A 163 5.07 -7.94 16.61
N ALA A 164 5.32 -6.65 16.81
CA ALA A 164 6.49 -6.17 17.56
C ALA A 164 6.49 -6.67 19.02
N ARG A 165 5.32 -6.72 19.68
CA ARG A 165 5.16 -7.28 21.02
C ARG A 165 5.46 -8.76 21.04
N VAL A 166 4.98 -9.53 20.07
CA VAL A 166 5.25 -10.97 19.94
C VAL A 166 6.74 -11.23 19.70
N GLN A 167 7.39 -10.48 18.79
CA GLN A 167 8.82 -10.61 18.52
C GLN A 167 9.66 -10.30 19.76
N LYS A 168 9.32 -9.25 20.51
CA LYS A 168 10.01 -8.91 21.77
C LYS A 168 9.84 -9.99 22.84
N ALA A 169 8.64 -10.56 22.97
CA ALA A 169 8.38 -11.67 23.89
C ALA A 169 9.17 -12.92 23.47
N GLN A 170 9.19 -13.24 22.17
CA GLN A 170 9.96 -14.36 21.63
C GLN A 170 11.44 -14.22 21.97
N SER A 171 12.07 -13.07 21.66
CA SER A 171 13.49 -12.84 21.96
C SER A 171 13.81 -12.94 23.47
N ARG A 172 12.89 -12.45 24.33
CA ARG A 172 13.05 -12.54 25.78
C ARG A 172 12.99 -14.00 26.28
N LEU A 173 12.05 -14.78 25.78
CA LEU A 173 11.88 -16.19 26.16
C LEU A 173 13.03 -17.05 25.60
N GLU A 174 13.51 -16.78 24.39
CA GLU A 174 14.69 -17.45 23.81
C GLU A 174 15.94 -17.24 24.67
N LEU A 175 16.17 -16.00 25.13
CA LEU A 175 17.27 -15.72 26.07
C LEU A 175 17.09 -16.44 27.42
N LYS A 176 15.85 -16.57 27.91
CA LYS A 176 15.57 -17.20 29.19
C LYS A 176 15.69 -18.72 29.13
N PHE A 177 15.22 -19.36 28.06
CA PHE A 177 15.14 -20.82 27.95
C PHE A 177 16.28 -21.44 27.14
N GLY A 178 17.06 -20.65 26.39
CA GLY A 178 18.11 -21.15 25.47
C GLY A 178 17.56 -21.94 24.27
N ARG A 179 16.23 -21.90 24.06
CA ARG A 179 15.53 -22.54 22.95
C ARG A 179 14.38 -21.67 22.44
N PRO A 180 13.91 -21.87 21.20
CA PRO A 180 12.71 -21.19 20.71
C PRO A 180 11.48 -21.52 21.60
N PRO A 181 10.67 -20.51 21.97
CA PRO A 181 9.49 -20.71 22.80
C PRO A 181 8.36 -21.41 22.02
N THR A 182 7.54 -22.15 22.75
CA THR A 182 6.31 -22.75 22.20
C THR A 182 5.20 -21.71 22.08
N ILE A 183 4.16 -22.02 21.27
CA ILE A 183 2.99 -21.14 21.10
C ILE A 183 2.33 -20.85 22.45
N LYS A 184 2.22 -21.85 23.33
CA LYS A 184 1.61 -21.69 24.68
C LYS A 184 2.41 -20.69 25.54
N GLU A 185 3.73 -20.84 25.57
CA GLU A 185 4.62 -19.94 26.32
C GLU A 185 4.56 -18.49 25.79
N LEU A 186 4.41 -18.33 24.47
CA LEU A 186 4.21 -17.00 23.86
C LEU A 186 2.83 -16.41 24.20
N CYS A 187 1.76 -17.22 24.21
CA CYS A 187 0.42 -16.78 24.62
C CYS A 187 0.40 -16.27 26.06
N GLU A 188 1.06 -17.00 26.97
CA GLU A 188 1.16 -16.60 28.37
C GLU A 188 1.97 -15.31 28.54
N GLU A 189 3.14 -15.19 27.91
CA GLU A 189 3.98 -13.99 28.00
C GLU A 189 3.34 -12.75 27.35
N CYS A 190 2.60 -12.93 26.25
CA CYS A 190 1.93 -11.84 25.54
C CYS A 190 0.53 -11.53 26.06
N GLU A 191 -0.03 -12.35 26.97
CA GLU A 191 -1.41 -12.27 27.45
C GLU A 191 -2.43 -12.23 26.30
N MET A 192 -2.25 -13.10 25.30
CA MET A 192 -3.09 -13.15 24.09
C MET A 192 -3.62 -14.55 23.82
N PRO A 193 -4.86 -14.67 23.27
CA PRO A 193 -5.40 -15.95 22.82
C PRO A 193 -4.60 -16.49 21.62
N GLU A 194 -4.58 -17.81 21.50
CA GLU A 194 -3.80 -18.54 20.48
C GLU A 194 -4.14 -18.10 19.04
N ASP A 195 -5.42 -17.89 18.74
CA ASP A 195 -5.88 -17.46 17.41
C ASP A 195 -5.24 -16.13 16.97
N LYS A 196 -5.21 -15.13 17.87
CA LYS A 196 -4.59 -13.82 17.60
C LYS A 196 -3.07 -13.92 17.48
N LEU A 197 -2.43 -14.81 18.25
CA LEU A 197 -1.00 -15.04 18.13
C LEU A 197 -0.65 -15.65 16.77
N ILE A 198 -1.40 -16.67 16.33
CA ILE A 198 -1.21 -17.32 15.01
C ILE A 198 -1.42 -16.30 13.88
N GLU A 199 -2.44 -15.46 13.98
CA GLU A 199 -2.67 -14.38 13.01
C GLU A 199 -1.48 -13.41 12.96
N ALA A 200 -0.97 -12.97 14.12
CA ALA A 200 0.20 -12.10 14.20
C ALA A 200 1.46 -12.75 13.59
N LEU A 201 1.67 -14.04 13.82
CA LEU A 201 2.79 -14.78 13.25
C LEU A 201 2.71 -14.91 11.72
N ARG A 202 1.51 -14.98 11.12
CA ARG A 202 1.34 -14.97 9.66
C ARG A 202 1.85 -13.68 9.03
N PHE A 203 1.76 -12.55 9.72
CA PHE A 203 2.29 -11.25 9.25
C PHE A 203 3.82 -11.14 9.40
N ARG A 204 4.49 -12.12 9.99
CA ARG A 204 5.93 -12.12 10.16
C ARG A 204 6.68 -12.32 8.84
N SER A 205 6.14 -13.12 7.93
CA SER A 205 6.79 -13.41 6.66
C SER A 205 6.91 -12.15 5.80
N GLU A 206 8.12 -11.87 5.33
CA GLU A 206 8.40 -10.81 4.38
C GLU A 206 8.49 -11.39 2.97
N PRO A 207 8.07 -10.64 1.94
CA PRO A 207 8.25 -11.08 0.56
C PRO A 207 9.74 -11.15 0.21
N ILE A 208 10.10 -12.20 -0.53
CA ILE A 208 11.45 -12.42 -1.04
C ILE A 208 11.54 -11.79 -2.43
N SER A 209 12.69 -11.21 -2.78
CA SER A 209 12.91 -10.64 -4.11
C SER A 209 12.95 -11.74 -5.16
N LEU A 210 12.26 -11.55 -6.29
CA LEU A 210 12.36 -12.46 -7.43
C LEU A 210 13.73 -12.39 -8.13
N SER A 211 14.43 -11.27 -7.97
CA SER A 211 15.79 -11.08 -8.49
C SER A 211 16.87 -11.59 -7.53
N GLU A 212 16.51 -12.35 -6.50
CA GLU A 212 17.49 -12.98 -5.63
C GLU A 212 18.18 -14.12 -6.36
N PRO A 213 19.55 -14.15 -6.43
CA PRO A 213 20.27 -15.19 -7.12
C PRO A 213 20.09 -16.54 -6.41
N LEU A 214 19.78 -17.58 -7.18
CA LEU A 214 19.60 -18.95 -6.64
C LEU A 214 20.91 -19.58 -6.19
N ARG A 215 22.05 -19.13 -6.73
CA ARG A 215 23.41 -19.60 -6.39
C ARG A 215 24.38 -18.44 -6.43
N GLU A 216 25.40 -18.47 -5.59
CA GLU A 216 26.41 -17.42 -5.49
C GLU A 216 27.16 -17.17 -6.82
N ASP A 217 27.31 -18.19 -7.68
CA ASP A 217 28.03 -18.13 -8.95
C ASP A 217 27.12 -18.23 -10.19
N GLY A 218 25.80 -18.11 -10.05
CA GLY A 218 24.84 -18.35 -11.14
C GLY A 218 24.12 -17.09 -11.61
N ASP A 219 23.90 -17.00 -12.92
CA ASP A 219 23.06 -15.95 -13.52
C ASP A 219 21.54 -16.19 -13.33
N ALA A 220 21.13 -17.34 -12.73
CA ALA A 220 19.73 -17.71 -12.53
C ALA A 220 19.15 -17.01 -11.29
N GLU A 221 18.04 -16.32 -11.47
CA GLU A 221 17.28 -15.65 -10.43
C GLU A 221 16.12 -16.55 -9.94
N LEU A 222 15.61 -16.25 -8.72
CA LEU A 222 14.45 -16.96 -8.16
C LEU A 222 13.23 -16.85 -9.08
N GLY A 223 13.08 -15.71 -9.77
CA GLY A 223 12.00 -15.44 -10.71
C GLY A 223 11.95 -16.42 -11.91
N ASP A 224 13.11 -16.93 -12.34
CA ASP A 224 13.19 -17.86 -13.48
C ASP A 224 12.59 -19.26 -13.17
N VAL A 225 12.46 -19.60 -11.89
CA VAL A 225 11.96 -20.91 -11.43
C VAL A 225 10.50 -20.85 -11.02
N VAL A 226 9.95 -19.65 -10.82
CA VAL A 226 8.55 -19.48 -10.41
C VAL A 226 7.62 -19.68 -11.60
N GLU A 227 6.76 -20.71 -11.53
CA GLU A 227 5.76 -21.01 -12.54
C GLU A 227 4.68 -19.93 -12.62
N ASP A 228 4.38 -19.43 -13.82
CA ASP A 228 3.23 -18.58 -14.06
C ASP A 228 1.94 -19.41 -14.11
N ARG A 229 1.24 -19.47 -13.00
CA ARG A 229 -0.04 -20.19 -12.88
C ARG A 229 -1.22 -19.49 -13.60
N SER A 230 -1.04 -18.26 -14.05
CA SER A 230 -2.04 -17.53 -14.81
C SER A 230 -1.94 -17.78 -16.33
N ALA A 231 -0.82 -18.34 -16.77
CA ALA A 231 -0.62 -18.69 -18.18
C ALA A 231 -1.61 -19.79 -18.58
N ALA A 232 -2.43 -19.50 -19.60
CA ALA A 232 -3.38 -20.47 -20.12
C ALA A 232 -2.64 -21.65 -20.74
N SER A 233 -3.02 -22.87 -20.34
CA SER A 233 -2.44 -24.10 -20.92
C SER A 233 -2.62 -24.10 -22.45
N PRO A 234 -1.59 -24.42 -23.25
CA PRO A 234 -1.73 -24.57 -24.69
C PRO A 234 -2.84 -25.55 -25.09
N PHE A 235 -3.05 -26.61 -24.29
CA PHE A 235 -4.16 -27.55 -24.45
C PHE A 235 -5.52 -26.90 -24.28
N ASP A 236 -5.71 -26.10 -23.25
CA ASP A 236 -6.98 -25.42 -22.98
C ASP A 236 -7.29 -24.41 -24.10
N VAL A 237 -6.26 -23.67 -24.56
CA VAL A 237 -6.40 -22.73 -25.68
C VAL A 237 -6.78 -23.47 -26.97
N ALA A 238 -6.17 -24.63 -27.24
CA ALA A 238 -6.50 -25.44 -28.39
C ALA A 238 -7.92 -26.02 -28.30
N ALA A 239 -8.30 -26.53 -27.12
CA ALA A 239 -9.65 -27.06 -26.86
C ALA A 239 -10.72 -25.98 -27.08
N VAL A 240 -10.54 -24.80 -26.54
CA VAL A 240 -11.47 -23.66 -26.73
C VAL A 240 -11.55 -23.27 -28.21
N LYS A 241 -10.44 -23.25 -28.96
CA LYS A 241 -10.45 -22.95 -30.41
C LYS A 241 -11.10 -24.03 -31.24
N MET A 242 -11.07 -25.30 -30.83
CA MET A 242 -11.73 -26.41 -31.51
C MET A 242 -13.22 -26.54 -31.18
N MET A 243 -13.66 -25.99 -30.06
CA MET A 243 -15.04 -26.07 -29.57
C MET A 243 -16.08 -25.59 -30.58
N PRO A 244 -15.94 -24.45 -31.30
CA PRO A 244 -16.90 -24.02 -32.29
C PRO A 244 -17.12 -25.05 -33.42
N ALA A 245 -16.04 -25.64 -33.93
CA ALA A 245 -16.13 -26.66 -34.96
C ALA A 245 -16.82 -27.95 -34.47
N ALA A 246 -16.58 -28.34 -33.24
CA ALA A 246 -17.23 -29.44 -32.57
C ALA A 246 -18.74 -29.18 -32.38
N ILE A 247 -19.10 -27.97 -31.93
CA ILE A 247 -20.51 -27.53 -31.79
C ILE A 247 -21.21 -27.55 -33.16
N GLU A 248 -20.58 -27.07 -34.21
CA GLU A 248 -21.16 -27.13 -35.58
C GLU A 248 -21.48 -28.55 -36.00
N LYS A 249 -20.56 -29.51 -35.76
CA LYS A 249 -20.83 -30.95 -36.03
C LYS A 249 -22.02 -31.49 -35.21
N LEU A 250 -22.13 -31.07 -33.94
CA LEU A 250 -23.26 -31.47 -33.09
C LEU A 250 -24.60 -30.95 -33.61
N LEU A 251 -24.64 -29.77 -34.20
CA LEU A 251 -25.87 -29.16 -34.72
C LEU A 251 -26.27 -29.71 -36.07
N GLN A 252 -25.41 -30.38 -36.87
CA GLN A 252 -25.70 -30.91 -38.19
C GLN A 252 -26.93 -31.83 -38.28
N PRO A 253 -27.23 -32.73 -37.32
CA PRO A 253 -28.43 -33.57 -37.37
C PRO A 253 -29.76 -32.87 -37.19
N LEU A 254 -29.75 -31.61 -36.83
CA LEU A 254 -30.93 -30.80 -36.55
C LEU A 254 -31.41 -30.07 -37.80
N ASP A 255 -32.72 -29.80 -37.85
CA ASP A 255 -33.31 -28.99 -38.91
C ASP A 255 -32.82 -27.53 -38.84
N GLU A 256 -32.71 -26.81 -39.95
CA GLU A 256 -32.23 -25.42 -40.01
C GLU A 256 -32.94 -24.49 -39.00
N ARG A 257 -34.23 -24.70 -38.77
CA ARG A 257 -35.00 -23.94 -37.77
C ARG A 257 -34.60 -24.27 -36.35
N GLU A 258 -34.36 -25.53 -36.05
CA GLU A 258 -33.91 -25.99 -34.75
C GLU A 258 -32.47 -25.46 -34.46
N GLN A 259 -31.59 -25.54 -35.46
CA GLN A 259 -30.25 -24.99 -35.37
C GLN A 259 -30.24 -23.48 -35.10
N LYS A 260 -31.06 -22.72 -35.86
CA LYS A 260 -31.13 -21.27 -35.69
C LYS A 260 -31.64 -20.88 -34.31
N ILE A 261 -32.66 -21.57 -33.79
CA ILE A 261 -33.19 -21.34 -32.44
C ILE A 261 -32.15 -21.61 -31.38
N LEU A 262 -31.40 -22.75 -31.46
CA LEU A 262 -30.34 -23.06 -30.50
C LEU A 262 -29.20 -22.07 -30.58
N ARG A 263 -28.76 -21.66 -31.80
CA ARG A 263 -27.69 -20.66 -31.95
C ARG A 263 -28.05 -19.33 -31.26
N MET A 264 -29.26 -18.81 -31.49
CA MET A 264 -29.70 -17.58 -30.83
C MET A 264 -29.88 -17.75 -29.33
N ARG A 265 -30.42 -18.91 -28.90
CA ARG A 265 -30.66 -19.19 -27.48
C ARG A 265 -29.40 -19.27 -26.64
N PHE A 266 -28.35 -19.87 -27.19
CA PHE A 266 -27.09 -20.10 -26.50
C PHE A 266 -25.93 -19.15 -26.94
N GLY A 267 -26.25 -18.13 -27.74
CA GLY A 267 -25.27 -17.15 -28.20
C GLY A 267 -24.20 -17.72 -29.14
N LEU A 268 -24.56 -18.73 -29.94
CA LEU A 268 -23.67 -19.39 -30.91
C LEU A 268 -23.68 -18.73 -32.29
N ASP A 269 -24.40 -17.61 -32.45
CA ASP A 269 -24.60 -16.88 -33.70
C ASP A 269 -23.52 -15.84 -34.01
N GLY A 270 -22.41 -15.87 -33.27
CA GLY A 270 -21.28 -14.91 -33.40
C GLY A 270 -21.49 -13.58 -32.66
N ALA A 271 -22.72 -13.28 -32.22
CA ALA A 271 -23.00 -12.12 -31.36
C ALA A 271 -22.60 -12.39 -29.87
N GLY A 272 -22.52 -13.68 -29.50
CA GLY A 272 -22.15 -14.09 -28.13
C GLY A 272 -23.22 -13.81 -27.07
N GLU A 273 -24.38 -13.27 -27.44
CA GLU A 273 -25.42 -12.90 -26.51
C GLU A 273 -26.48 -14.02 -26.38
N ILE A 274 -26.74 -14.43 -25.14
CA ILE A 274 -27.79 -15.40 -24.80
C ILE A 274 -29.14 -14.70 -24.83
N ARG A 275 -30.04 -15.14 -25.74
CA ARG A 275 -31.37 -14.54 -25.88
C ARG A 275 -32.43 -15.30 -25.08
N THR A 276 -33.47 -14.59 -24.63
CA THR A 276 -34.62 -15.21 -23.95
C THR A 276 -35.54 -15.92 -24.93
N LEU A 277 -36.38 -16.84 -24.44
CA LEU A 277 -37.38 -17.52 -25.29
C LEU A 277 -38.37 -16.54 -25.95
N GLU A 278 -38.58 -15.39 -25.32
CA GLU A 278 -39.46 -14.32 -25.84
C GLU A 278 -38.79 -13.57 -26.99
N ASP A 279 -37.49 -13.23 -26.83
CA ASP A 279 -36.71 -12.55 -27.87
C ASP A 279 -36.57 -13.42 -29.13
N VAL A 280 -36.24 -14.71 -28.93
CA VAL A 280 -36.17 -15.68 -30.03
C VAL A 280 -37.53 -15.86 -30.68
N GLY A 281 -38.62 -15.88 -29.88
CA GLY A 281 -40.01 -15.95 -30.37
C GLY A 281 -40.37 -14.74 -31.23
N ALA A 282 -40.02 -13.54 -30.79
CA ALA A 282 -40.26 -12.30 -31.55
C ALA A 282 -39.53 -12.31 -32.91
N GLU A 283 -38.24 -12.73 -32.93
CA GLU A 283 -37.45 -12.77 -34.18
C GLU A 283 -37.95 -13.85 -35.16
N MET A 284 -38.39 -14.99 -34.63
CA MET A 284 -38.88 -16.12 -35.45
C MET A 284 -40.38 -16.04 -35.78
N ASN A 285 -41.10 -15.01 -35.28
CA ASN A 285 -42.56 -14.87 -35.37
C ASN A 285 -43.35 -16.09 -34.81
N LEU A 286 -42.86 -16.60 -33.66
CA LEU A 286 -43.43 -17.75 -32.97
C LEU A 286 -43.74 -17.41 -31.51
N THR A 287 -44.68 -18.13 -30.90
CA THR A 287 -44.95 -17.97 -29.48
C THR A 287 -43.84 -18.55 -28.62
N ARG A 288 -43.61 -17.97 -27.44
CA ARG A 288 -42.66 -18.45 -26.41
C ARG A 288 -42.77 -19.97 -26.17
N GLU A 289 -44.01 -20.46 -26.03
CA GLU A 289 -44.22 -21.89 -25.78
C GLU A 289 -43.85 -22.76 -26.99
N ARG A 290 -44.04 -22.25 -28.20
CA ARG A 290 -43.62 -22.95 -29.42
C ARG A 290 -42.09 -23.05 -29.51
N ILE A 291 -41.38 -21.98 -29.17
CA ILE A 291 -39.90 -22.01 -29.11
C ILE A 291 -39.44 -23.01 -28.05
N ARG A 292 -40.05 -23.04 -26.87
CA ARG A 292 -39.72 -24.01 -25.79
C ARG A 292 -39.90 -25.47 -26.26
N GLN A 293 -40.99 -25.73 -27.01
CA GLN A 293 -41.27 -27.09 -27.58
C GLN A 293 -40.18 -27.48 -28.60
N ILE A 294 -39.79 -26.55 -29.48
CA ILE A 294 -38.77 -26.81 -30.51
C ILE A 294 -37.40 -27.03 -29.82
N GLU A 295 -37.03 -26.21 -28.86
CA GLU A 295 -35.83 -26.38 -28.07
C GLU A 295 -35.78 -27.74 -27.37
N ALA A 296 -36.86 -28.12 -26.67
CA ALA A 296 -36.93 -29.41 -26.00
C ALA A 296 -36.81 -30.60 -26.98
N ARG A 297 -37.44 -30.50 -28.18
CA ARG A 297 -37.32 -31.51 -29.22
C ARG A 297 -35.91 -31.59 -29.79
N ALA A 298 -35.29 -30.47 -30.08
CA ALA A 298 -33.89 -30.37 -30.56
C ALA A 298 -32.91 -30.97 -29.54
N MET A 299 -33.04 -30.60 -28.28
CA MET A 299 -32.23 -31.16 -27.20
C MET A 299 -32.43 -32.66 -26.99
N SER A 300 -33.67 -33.18 -27.21
CA SER A 300 -33.96 -34.61 -27.17
C SER A 300 -33.27 -35.34 -28.34
N LYS A 301 -33.26 -34.78 -29.56
CA LYS A 301 -32.56 -35.33 -30.72
C LYS A 301 -31.07 -35.43 -30.45
N LEU A 302 -30.46 -34.36 -29.87
CA LEU A 302 -29.00 -34.33 -29.53
C LEU A 302 -28.66 -35.34 -28.45
N ARG A 303 -29.54 -35.63 -27.51
CA ARG A 303 -29.31 -36.61 -26.43
C ARG A 303 -29.52 -38.07 -26.86
N HIS A 304 -30.08 -38.33 -28.03
CA HIS A 304 -30.35 -39.67 -28.46
C HIS A 304 -29.07 -40.45 -28.73
N PRO A 305 -28.94 -41.73 -28.30
CA PRO A 305 -27.71 -42.51 -28.44
C PRO A 305 -27.30 -42.75 -29.89
N SER A 306 -28.21 -42.68 -30.89
CA SER A 306 -27.87 -42.81 -32.31
C SER A 306 -27.29 -41.56 -32.94
N SER A 307 -27.31 -40.41 -32.26
CA SER A 307 -26.59 -39.21 -32.66
C SER A 307 -25.20 -39.18 -31.98
N ASP A 308 -24.38 -40.23 -32.28
CA ASP A 308 -23.04 -40.34 -31.72
C ASP A 308 -22.07 -39.35 -32.40
N THR A 309 -22.25 -38.09 -32.03
CA THR A 309 -21.47 -36.95 -32.55
C THR A 309 -20.32 -36.54 -31.62
N GLY A 310 -19.91 -37.42 -30.69
CA GLY A 310 -18.84 -37.13 -29.74
C GLY A 310 -19.20 -36.08 -28.67
N ALA A 311 -20.50 -35.80 -28.48
CA ALA A 311 -20.95 -34.81 -27.49
C ALA A 311 -20.53 -35.14 -26.04
N ARG A 312 -20.35 -36.42 -25.73
CA ARG A 312 -19.89 -36.86 -24.40
C ARG A 312 -18.41 -36.60 -24.18
N ASP A 313 -17.62 -36.66 -25.24
CA ASP A 313 -16.17 -36.41 -25.14
C ASP A 313 -15.86 -34.93 -24.89
N LEU A 314 -16.76 -34.02 -25.30
CA LEU A 314 -16.64 -32.58 -25.01
C LEU A 314 -16.93 -32.21 -23.56
N LEU A 315 -17.60 -33.07 -22.80
CA LEU A 315 -17.88 -32.86 -21.37
C LEU A 315 -16.73 -33.35 -20.46
N THR A 316 -15.75 -34.02 -21.02
CA THR A 316 -14.58 -34.57 -20.30
C THR A 316 -13.31 -33.76 -20.55
N LEU A 317 -13.39 -32.71 -21.35
CA LEU A 317 -12.37 -31.67 -21.54
C LEU A 317 -12.63 -30.49 -20.59
#